data_4c25e2ec45245e672743f288e8006d7c
#
_entry.id   4c25e2ec45245e672743f288e8006d7c
#
_cell.length_a   1.000
_cell.length_b   1.000
_cell.length_c   1.000
_cell.angle_alpha   90.00
_cell.angle_beta   90.00
_cell.angle_gamma   90.00
#
_symmetry.space_group_name_H-M   'P 1'
#
loop_
_entity.id
_entity.type
_entity.pdbx_description
1 polymer ?
#
loop_
_entity_poly.entity_id
_entity_poly.type
_entity_poly.pdbx_seq_one_letter_code
_entity_poly.pdbx_strand_id
1 'polypeptide(L)'
;IAMYLNIYDFGYQADGIESAAKIYFNKKPSDLLLEESATLVGMLKNSSLYNPRRRLKLTTDRRNIVFNQMFRNGLLSKNELDSLKELPIIVKFTPDSHREGLATYFRAYIQNFMQKWVKENPKQDGEYYDIYRDGLKIYTTIDSRLQDIAERAVNTHMSNLQKEFFKQNTIALNPTAPFLDLREGQIDTLLNLSAKRSERWRVMKLNGKSEQEISESFSTPTPMTVFDWKGERDTVMSPLDSIRYYKHFLRASMMSMEPSTGHVKVWVGGFDYKHFQYDQVK
;
A
#
# COMPACT_ATOMS: atom_id res chain seq x y z
N ILE A 1 20.89 10.90 -21.33
CA ILE A 1 19.41 10.96 -21.17
C ILE A 1 18.90 9.65 -20.58
N ALA A 2 19.18 8.48 -21.20
CA ALA A 2 18.68 7.19 -20.71
C ALA A 2 19.04 6.92 -19.25
N MET A 3 20.31 7.11 -18.86
CA MET A 3 20.75 6.97 -17.47
C MET A 3 19.91 7.86 -16.52
N TYR A 4 19.75 9.13 -16.86
CA TYR A 4 18.96 10.07 -16.02
C TYR A 4 17.50 9.65 -15.89
N LEU A 5 16.86 9.25 -16.99
CA LEU A 5 15.47 8.77 -16.96
C LEU A 5 15.29 7.48 -16.16
N ASN A 6 16.31 6.63 -16.09
CA ASN A 6 16.22 5.35 -15.37
C ASN A 6 16.49 5.45 -13.87
N ILE A 7 17.12 6.54 -13.40
CA ILE A 7 17.46 6.69 -11.97
C ILE A 7 16.70 7.82 -11.26
N TYR A 8 15.96 8.67 -12.02
CA TYR A 8 15.27 9.81 -11.43
C TYR A 8 14.08 9.37 -10.57
N ASP A 9 13.99 9.89 -9.35
CA ASP A 9 12.85 9.64 -8.45
C ASP A 9 11.68 10.56 -8.81
N PHE A 10 10.61 9.95 -9.35
CA PHE A 10 9.34 10.61 -9.66
C PHE A 10 8.39 10.69 -8.45
N GLY A 11 8.83 10.24 -7.26
CA GLY A 11 8.01 10.15 -6.06
C GLY A 11 7.17 8.86 -6.00
N TYR A 12 6.67 8.53 -4.81
CA TYR A 12 5.91 7.29 -4.56
C TYR A 12 6.68 6.00 -4.91
N GLN A 13 8.00 5.99 -4.74
CA GLN A 13 8.89 4.88 -5.11
C GLN A 13 8.91 4.62 -6.64
N ALA A 14 8.58 5.64 -7.43
CA ALA A 14 8.69 5.60 -8.89
C ALA A 14 10.12 5.94 -9.33
N ASP A 15 11.07 5.04 -9.05
CA ASP A 15 12.45 5.18 -9.52
C ASP A 15 12.52 4.80 -11.00
N GLY A 16 12.87 5.77 -11.83
CA GLY A 16 12.95 5.67 -13.28
C GLY A 16 11.62 5.80 -14.02
N ILE A 17 11.75 6.05 -15.32
CA ILE A 17 10.61 6.35 -16.21
C ILE A 17 9.64 5.17 -16.36
N GLU A 18 10.13 3.93 -16.29
CA GLU A 18 9.29 2.73 -16.38
C GLU A 18 8.34 2.64 -15.19
N SER A 19 8.89 2.78 -13.97
CA SER A 19 8.10 2.80 -12.74
C SER A 19 7.15 3.98 -12.71
N ALA A 20 7.58 5.16 -13.18
CA ALA A 20 6.73 6.35 -13.23
C ALA A 20 5.56 6.17 -14.21
N ALA A 21 5.78 5.66 -15.42
CA ALA A 21 4.73 5.38 -16.39
C ALA A 21 3.69 4.39 -15.85
N LYS A 22 4.15 3.33 -15.17
CA LYS A 22 3.30 2.34 -14.52
C LYS A 22 2.51 2.95 -13.37
N ILE A 23 3.16 3.66 -12.46
CA ILE A 23 2.55 4.21 -11.24
C ILE A 23 1.55 5.32 -11.55
N TYR A 24 1.88 6.24 -12.43
CA TYR A 24 1.01 7.40 -12.71
C TYR A 24 -0.05 7.13 -13.77
N PHE A 25 0.23 6.26 -14.74
CA PHE A 25 -0.65 6.06 -15.91
C PHE A 25 -1.04 4.60 -16.15
N ASN A 26 -0.50 3.64 -15.38
CA ASN A 26 -0.69 2.20 -15.56
C ASN A 26 -0.34 1.72 -16.98
N LYS A 27 0.77 2.24 -17.53
CA LYS A 27 1.23 1.99 -18.88
C LYS A 27 2.73 1.68 -18.92
N LYS A 28 3.18 1.04 -20.00
CA LYS A 28 4.62 1.00 -20.33
C LYS A 28 5.05 2.35 -20.90
N PRO A 29 6.34 2.72 -20.84
CA PRO A 29 6.83 3.96 -21.44
C PRO A 29 6.51 4.10 -22.94
N SER A 30 6.52 2.99 -23.69
CA SER A 30 6.15 2.94 -25.12
C SER A 30 4.69 3.29 -25.40
N ASP A 31 3.81 3.10 -24.42
CA ASP A 31 2.36 3.22 -24.57
C ASP A 31 1.83 4.55 -24.02
N LEU A 32 2.74 5.39 -23.51
CA LEU A 32 2.38 6.72 -23.00
C LEU A 32 1.89 7.63 -24.14
N LEU A 33 0.81 8.32 -23.90
CA LEU A 33 0.36 9.41 -24.76
C LEU A 33 1.29 10.62 -24.64
N LEU A 34 1.24 11.53 -25.60
CA LEU A 34 2.13 12.69 -25.63
C LEU A 34 1.96 13.58 -24.40
N GLU A 35 0.71 13.79 -23.95
CA GLU A 35 0.38 14.57 -22.76
C GLU A 35 0.83 13.90 -21.47
N GLU A 36 0.84 12.57 -21.42
CA GLU A 36 1.34 11.78 -20.29
C GLU A 36 2.88 11.86 -20.24
N SER A 37 3.53 11.68 -21.38
CA SER A 37 4.98 11.81 -21.51
C SER A 37 5.46 13.22 -21.14
N ALA A 38 4.79 14.26 -21.63
CA ALA A 38 5.09 15.65 -21.31
C ALA A 38 4.87 15.97 -19.80
N THR A 39 3.92 15.28 -19.17
CA THR A 39 3.70 15.38 -17.72
C THR A 39 4.89 14.83 -16.95
N LEU A 40 5.36 13.62 -17.28
CA LEU A 40 6.54 13.02 -16.64
C LEU A 40 7.81 13.84 -16.90
N VAL A 41 8.01 14.32 -18.12
CA VAL A 41 9.13 15.23 -18.43
C VAL A 41 9.03 16.52 -17.60
N GLY A 42 7.84 17.05 -17.40
CA GLY A 42 7.61 18.18 -16.51
C GLY A 42 8.04 17.95 -15.07
N MET A 43 7.84 16.72 -14.56
CA MET A 43 8.24 16.30 -13.22
C MET A 43 9.75 16.24 -13.03
N LEU A 44 10.55 16.04 -14.08
CA LEU A 44 12.02 16.01 -14.00
C LEU A 44 12.63 17.28 -13.42
N LYS A 45 11.92 18.41 -13.44
CA LYS A 45 12.38 19.63 -12.77
C LYS A 45 12.28 19.56 -11.25
N ASN A 46 11.18 18.98 -10.74
CA ASN A 46 10.94 18.74 -9.32
C ASN A 46 9.69 17.86 -9.17
N SER A 47 9.89 16.58 -8.88
CA SER A 47 8.83 15.58 -8.77
C SER A 47 7.85 15.81 -7.60
N SER A 48 8.29 16.50 -6.55
CA SER A 48 7.41 16.86 -5.44
C SER A 48 6.53 18.05 -5.75
N LEU A 49 7.08 19.08 -6.44
CA LEU A 49 6.36 20.30 -6.78
C LEU A 49 5.37 20.08 -7.95
N TYR A 50 5.78 19.34 -8.96
CA TYR A 50 4.99 19.07 -10.16
C TYR A 50 4.38 17.67 -10.14
N ASN A 51 3.83 17.26 -9.00
CA ASN A 51 3.21 15.96 -8.85
C ASN A 51 1.74 16.01 -9.28
N PRO A 52 1.31 15.24 -10.30
CA PRO A 52 -0.04 15.33 -10.86
C PRO A 52 -1.14 14.88 -9.89
N ARG A 53 -0.80 14.03 -8.91
CA ARG A 53 -1.74 13.59 -7.88
C ARG A 53 -1.97 14.64 -6.79
N ARG A 54 -0.92 15.37 -6.41
CA ARG A 54 -0.96 16.31 -5.28
C ARG A 54 -1.22 17.75 -5.71
N ARG A 55 -0.75 18.13 -6.89
CA ARG A 55 -0.72 19.52 -7.34
C ARG A 55 -1.05 19.63 -8.83
N LEU A 56 -2.24 19.12 -9.19
CA LEU A 56 -2.69 19.00 -10.57
C LEU A 56 -2.51 20.29 -11.38
N LYS A 57 -2.92 21.44 -10.84
CA LYS A 57 -2.80 22.74 -11.52
C LYS A 57 -1.34 23.08 -11.87
N LEU A 58 -0.43 23.02 -10.89
CA LEU A 58 0.99 23.29 -11.11
C LEU A 58 1.62 22.32 -12.12
N THR A 59 1.18 21.06 -12.08
CA THR A 59 1.65 20.04 -13.02
C THR A 59 1.14 20.31 -14.43
N THR A 60 -0.11 20.73 -14.58
CA THR A 60 -0.68 21.14 -15.88
C THR A 60 0.07 22.32 -16.46
N ASP A 61 0.33 23.35 -15.66
CA ASP A 61 1.10 24.52 -16.09
C ASP A 61 2.52 24.10 -16.52
N ARG A 62 3.15 23.20 -15.77
CA ARG A 62 4.49 22.68 -16.09
C ARG A 62 4.50 21.83 -17.36
N ARG A 63 3.51 20.95 -17.58
CA ARG A 63 3.31 20.18 -18.81
C ARG A 63 3.17 21.12 -20.00
N ASN A 64 2.39 22.18 -19.87
CA ASN A 64 2.18 23.15 -20.95
C ASN A 64 3.46 23.92 -21.30
N ILE A 65 4.40 24.10 -20.35
CA ILE A 65 5.74 24.60 -20.66
C ILE A 65 6.50 23.61 -21.53
N VAL A 66 6.41 22.29 -21.26
CA VAL A 66 7.02 21.26 -22.10
C VAL A 66 6.47 21.32 -23.53
N PHE A 67 5.15 21.41 -23.71
CA PHE A 67 4.52 21.57 -25.01
C PHE A 67 5.00 22.83 -25.75
N ASN A 68 5.13 23.96 -25.04
CA ASN A 68 5.67 25.19 -25.65
C ASN A 68 7.13 25.01 -26.13
N GLN A 69 7.94 24.23 -25.38
CA GLN A 69 9.31 23.93 -25.82
C GLN A 69 9.30 23.04 -27.07
N MET A 70 8.43 22.03 -27.11
CA MET A 70 8.28 21.17 -28.30
C MET A 70 7.87 21.98 -29.54
N PHE A 71 6.91 22.89 -29.39
CA PHE A 71 6.50 23.81 -30.48
C PHE A 71 7.68 24.70 -30.95
N ARG A 72 8.41 25.31 -30.01
CA ARG A 72 9.58 26.16 -30.34
C ARG A 72 10.68 25.40 -31.07
N ASN A 73 10.80 24.09 -30.83
CA ASN A 73 11.78 23.24 -31.51
C ASN A 73 11.21 22.56 -32.76
N GLY A 74 10.02 22.97 -33.23
CA GLY A 74 9.43 22.48 -34.49
C GLY A 74 8.86 21.03 -34.38
N LEU A 75 8.67 20.51 -33.19
CA LEU A 75 8.15 19.16 -32.95
C LEU A 75 6.60 19.13 -32.90
N LEU A 76 5.95 20.28 -32.80
CA LEU A 76 4.50 20.45 -32.82
C LEU A 76 4.11 21.60 -33.70
N SER A 77 2.99 21.47 -34.40
CA SER A 77 2.31 22.58 -35.04
C SER A 77 1.55 23.44 -34.03
N LYS A 78 1.13 24.62 -34.42
CA LYS A 78 0.35 25.54 -33.58
C LYS A 78 -1.00 24.91 -33.17
N ASN A 79 -1.68 24.24 -34.10
CA ASN A 79 -2.97 23.59 -33.84
C ASN A 79 -2.84 22.44 -32.85
N GLU A 80 -1.81 21.62 -32.98
CA GLU A 80 -1.52 20.52 -32.02
C GLU A 80 -1.19 21.06 -30.62
N LEU A 81 -0.40 22.13 -30.55
CA LEU A 81 -0.08 22.77 -29.26
C LEU A 81 -1.33 23.24 -28.54
N ASP A 82 -2.24 23.91 -29.24
CA ASP A 82 -3.45 24.48 -28.64
C ASP A 82 -4.40 23.35 -28.22
N SER A 83 -4.56 22.30 -29.03
CA SER A 83 -5.36 21.10 -28.69
C SER A 83 -4.79 20.34 -27.48
N LEU A 84 -3.48 20.12 -27.43
CA LEU A 84 -2.84 19.38 -26.34
C LEU A 84 -2.92 20.12 -25.00
N LYS A 85 -2.91 21.45 -25.00
CA LYS A 85 -3.05 22.24 -23.77
C LYS A 85 -4.42 22.10 -23.10
N GLU A 86 -5.46 21.87 -23.90
CA GLU A 86 -6.83 21.70 -23.39
C GLU A 86 -7.07 20.32 -22.79
N LEU A 87 -6.24 19.32 -23.11
CA LEU A 87 -6.40 17.98 -22.57
C LEU A 87 -6.16 17.96 -21.05
N PRO A 88 -7.04 17.33 -20.27
CA PRO A 88 -6.83 17.15 -18.85
C PRO A 88 -5.72 16.12 -18.60
N ILE A 89 -5.01 16.24 -17.49
CA ILE A 89 -4.13 15.17 -17.00
C ILE A 89 -5.00 14.14 -16.28
N ILE A 90 -5.11 12.94 -16.85
CA ILE A 90 -5.86 11.82 -16.26
C ILE A 90 -4.86 10.86 -15.63
N VAL A 91 -4.76 10.89 -14.30
CA VAL A 91 -3.87 10.00 -13.54
C VAL A 91 -4.60 8.71 -13.24
N LYS A 92 -4.08 7.57 -13.71
CA LYS A 92 -4.48 6.22 -13.31
C LYS A 92 -3.48 5.71 -12.28
N PHE A 93 -3.53 6.30 -11.08
CA PHE A 93 -2.53 6.07 -10.06
C PHE A 93 -2.56 4.64 -9.53
N THR A 94 -1.54 3.87 -9.87
CA THR A 94 -1.36 2.48 -9.45
C THR A 94 0.01 2.36 -8.79
N PRO A 95 0.15 2.78 -7.51
CA PRO A 95 1.43 2.67 -6.83
C PRO A 95 1.82 1.20 -6.71
N ASP A 96 3.07 0.87 -6.98
CA ASP A 96 3.65 -0.40 -6.57
C ASP A 96 3.79 -0.39 -5.04
N SER A 97 2.66 -0.51 -4.39
CA SER A 97 2.62 -0.66 -2.94
C SER A 97 3.05 -2.07 -2.61
N HIS A 98 4.09 -2.21 -1.75
CA HIS A 98 4.39 -3.52 -1.15
C HIS A 98 3.20 -4.11 -0.38
N ARG A 99 2.14 -3.32 -0.19
CA ARG A 99 0.90 -3.69 0.50
C ARG A 99 -0.19 -4.22 -0.44
N GLU A 100 0.00 -4.15 -1.76
CA GLU A 100 -0.95 -4.58 -2.77
C GLU A 100 -0.29 -5.54 -3.78
N GLY A 101 -1.09 -6.32 -4.51
CA GLY A 101 -0.64 -7.32 -5.47
C GLY A 101 -0.39 -8.68 -4.84
N LEU A 102 0.19 -9.58 -5.61
CA LEU A 102 0.36 -10.99 -5.24
C LEU A 102 1.41 -11.19 -4.14
N ALA A 103 1.14 -12.14 -3.24
CA ALA A 103 2.04 -12.59 -2.18
C ALA A 103 2.56 -11.47 -1.25
N THR A 104 1.71 -10.50 -0.87
CA THR A 104 2.09 -9.33 -0.07
C THR A 104 2.75 -9.70 1.27
N TYR A 105 2.23 -10.69 1.98
CA TYR A 105 2.81 -11.17 3.24
C TYR A 105 4.19 -11.80 3.03
N PHE A 106 4.32 -12.61 1.99
CA PHE A 106 5.60 -13.22 1.64
C PHE A 106 6.64 -12.16 1.22
N ARG A 107 6.24 -11.15 0.45
CA ARG A 107 7.13 -10.04 0.09
C ARG A 107 7.61 -9.27 1.31
N ALA A 108 6.74 -9.02 2.28
CA ALA A 108 7.12 -8.40 3.55
C ALA A 108 8.08 -9.29 4.36
N TYR A 109 7.85 -10.61 4.35
CA TYR A 109 8.78 -11.56 4.96
C TYR A 109 10.16 -11.51 4.29
N ILE A 110 10.21 -11.55 2.96
CA ILE A 110 11.47 -11.46 2.19
C ILE A 110 12.18 -10.12 2.43
N GLN A 111 11.46 -9.01 2.50
CA GLN A 111 12.05 -7.71 2.82
C GLN A 111 12.80 -7.75 4.17
N ASN A 112 12.15 -8.29 5.20
CA ASN A 112 12.77 -8.43 6.52
C ASN A 112 13.97 -9.39 6.50
N PHE A 113 13.89 -10.48 5.72
CA PHE A 113 15.00 -11.40 5.51
C PHE A 113 16.18 -10.70 4.83
N MET A 114 15.92 -9.96 3.76
CA MET A 114 16.96 -9.24 3.01
C MET A 114 17.63 -8.15 3.84
N GLN A 115 16.92 -7.45 4.70
CA GLN A 115 17.51 -6.47 5.62
C GLN A 115 18.52 -7.10 6.59
N LYS A 116 18.30 -8.35 7.00
CA LYS A 116 19.27 -9.11 7.81
C LYS A 116 20.44 -9.60 6.94
N TRP A 117 20.11 -10.20 5.80
CA TRP A 117 21.11 -10.73 4.86
C TRP A 117 22.12 -9.66 4.42
N VAL A 118 21.68 -8.46 4.10
CA VAL A 118 22.57 -7.34 3.72
C VAL A 118 23.59 -7.02 4.81
N LYS A 119 23.19 -7.06 6.08
CA LYS A 119 24.10 -6.82 7.22
C LYS A 119 25.17 -7.91 7.37
N GLU A 120 24.84 -9.12 6.97
CA GLU A 120 25.71 -10.30 7.07
C GLU A 120 26.58 -10.49 5.81
N ASN A 121 26.23 -9.81 4.69
CA ASN A 121 26.88 -9.96 3.40
C ASN A 121 27.25 -8.60 2.80
N PRO A 122 28.29 -7.91 3.31
CA PRO A 122 28.75 -6.65 2.74
C PRO A 122 29.32 -6.86 1.33
N LYS A 123 29.39 -5.80 0.53
CA LYS A 123 30.07 -5.76 -0.77
C LYS A 123 31.58 -5.94 -0.58
N GLN A 124 32.29 -6.22 -1.69
CA GLN A 124 33.75 -6.42 -1.67
C GLN A 124 34.54 -5.18 -1.21
N ASP A 125 33.96 -3.99 -1.37
CA ASP A 125 34.51 -2.71 -0.91
C ASP A 125 34.16 -2.40 0.56
N GLY A 126 33.43 -3.28 1.24
CA GLY A 126 32.99 -3.13 2.63
C GLY A 126 31.69 -2.33 2.82
N GLU A 127 31.11 -1.80 1.74
CA GLU A 127 29.80 -1.17 1.79
C GLU A 127 28.65 -2.20 1.88
N TYR A 128 27.48 -1.77 2.36
CA TYR A 128 26.29 -2.61 2.39
C TYR A 128 25.46 -2.45 1.10
N TYR A 129 24.79 -3.54 0.70
CA TYR A 129 23.82 -3.48 -0.39
C TYR A 129 22.61 -2.62 0.03
N ASP A 130 22.16 -1.78 -0.91
CA ASP A 130 20.84 -1.14 -0.82
C ASP A 130 19.82 -2.01 -1.54
N ILE A 131 18.89 -2.61 -0.79
CA ILE A 131 17.89 -3.55 -1.35
C ILE A 131 16.96 -2.90 -2.38
N TYR A 132 16.91 -1.58 -2.45
CA TYR A 132 16.05 -0.83 -3.37
C TYR A 132 16.79 -0.22 -4.56
N ARG A 133 18.13 0.01 -4.42
CA ARG A 133 18.90 0.75 -5.43
C ARG A 133 19.90 -0.12 -6.19
N ASP A 134 20.41 -1.17 -5.57
CA ASP A 134 21.47 -2.00 -6.17
C ASP A 134 20.94 -3.04 -7.19
N GLY A 135 19.63 -3.04 -7.48
CA GLY A 135 19.03 -3.90 -8.50
C GLY A 135 19.12 -5.40 -8.19
N LEU A 136 19.10 -5.77 -6.92
CA LEU A 136 19.16 -7.16 -6.47
C LEU A 136 18.00 -7.99 -7.04
N LYS A 137 18.32 -9.16 -7.61
CA LYS A 137 17.32 -10.12 -8.11
C LYS A 137 17.13 -11.23 -7.10
N ILE A 138 15.94 -11.33 -6.54
CA ILE A 138 15.59 -12.33 -5.53
C ILE A 138 14.74 -13.42 -6.18
N TYR A 139 15.28 -14.61 -6.30
CA TYR A 139 14.60 -15.79 -6.83
C TYR A 139 13.96 -16.56 -5.67
N THR A 140 12.68 -16.89 -5.79
CA THR A 140 11.94 -17.61 -4.76
C THR A 140 11.28 -18.86 -5.35
N THR A 141 10.77 -19.74 -4.48
CA THR A 141 10.09 -20.98 -4.87
C THR A 141 8.59 -20.84 -5.00
N ILE A 142 8.03 -19.64 -4.73
CA ILE A 142 6.60 -19.36 -4.86
C ILE A 142 6.17 -19.53 -6.33
N ASP A 143 5.11 -20.31 -6.55
CA ASP A 143 4.43 -20.41 -7.85
C ASP A 143 3.34 -19.34 -7.91
N SER A 144 3.49 -18.36 -8.79
CA SER A 144 2.57 -17.22 -8.90
C SER A 144 1.13 -17.63 -9.24
N ARG A 145 0.94 -18.70 -9.99
CA ARG A 145 -0.41 -19.21 -10.38
C ARG A 145 -1.09 -19.87 -9.18
N LEU A 146 -0.35 -20.70 -8.44
CA LEU A 146 -0.87 -21.34 -7.22
C LEU A 146 -1.14 -20.31 -6.14
N GLN A 147 -0.29 -19.30 -6.01
CA GLN A 147 -0.47 -18.19 -5.08
C GLN A 147 -1.76 -17.40 -5.37
N ASP A 148 -1.99 -17.04 -6.63
CA ASP A 148 -3.21 -16.33 -7.05
C ASP A 148 -4.48 -17.16 -6.78
N ILE A 149 -4.45 -18.45 -7.07
CA ILE A 149 -5.57 -19.35 -6.77
C ILE A 149 -5.84 -19.41 -5.27
N ALA A 150 -4.79 -19.55 -4.45
CA ALA A 150 -4.90 -19.64 -3.01
C ALA A 150 -5.41 -18.32 -2.38
N GLU A 151 -4.91 -17.17 -2.81
CA GLU A 151 -5.39 -15.86 -2.33
C GLU A 151 -6.87 -15.66 -2.65
N ARG A 152 -7.30 -15.98 -3.88
CA ARG A 152 -8.72 -15.92 -4.26
C ARG A 152 -9.59 -16.90 -3.46
N ALA A 153 -9.12 -18.12 -3.24
CA ALA A 153 -9.84 -19.12 -2.46
C ALA A 153 -10.01 -18.66 -1.00
N VAL A 154 -8.94 -18.18 -0.36
CA VAL A 154 -8.97 -17.64 1.00
C VAL A 154 -9.93 -16.44 1.08
N ASN A 155 -9.83 -15.49 0.17
CA ASN A 155 -10.71 -14.32 0.15
C ASN A 155 -12.19 -14.71 0.02
N THR A 156 -12.51 -15.59 -0.92
CA THR A 156 -13.89 -16.04 -1.16
C THR A 156 -14.44 -16.77 0.07
N HIS A 157 -13.67 -17.72 0.60
CA HIS A 157 -14.11 -18.51 1.76
C HIS A 157 -14.28 -17.65 3.00
N MET A 158 -13.28 -16.81 3.30
CA MET A 158 -13.31 -15.95 4.49
C MET A 158 -14.41 -14.90 4.42
N SER A 159 -14.70 -14.34 3.25
CA SER A 159 -15.82 -13.43 3.06
C SER A 159 -17.16 -14.11 3.38
N ASN A 160 -17.35 -15.35 2.96
CA ASN A 160 -18.57 -16.11 3.24
C ASN A 160 -18.67 -16.51 4.72
N LEU A 161 -17.58 -17.03 5.28
CA LEU A 161 -17.51 -17.40 6.70
C LEU A 161 -17.77 -16.18 7.61
N GLN A 162 -17.22 -15.03 7.27
CA GLN A 162 -17.45 -13.78 8.00
C GLN A 162 -18.93 -13.36 8.01
N LYS A 163 -19.65 -13.56 6.90
CA LYS A 163 -21.09 -13.27 6.86
C LYS A 163 -21.86 -14.15 7.85
N GLU A 164 -21.54 -15.44 7.91
CA GLU A 164 -22.17 -16.37 8.86
C GLU A 164 -21.78 -16.01 10.30
N PHE A 165 -20.51 -15.67 10.54
CA PHE A 165 -20.06 -15.21 11.84
C PHE A 165 -20.83 -13.97 12.33
N PHE A 166 -21.04 -12.97 11.47
CA PHE A 166 -21.82 -11.77 11.83
C PHE A 166 -23.30 -12.07 12.12
N LYS A 167 -23.91 -13.05 11.42
CA LYS A 167 -25.29 -13.47 11.71
C LYS A 167 -25.41 -14.10 13.10
N GLN A 168 -24.41 -14.90 13.50
CA GLN A 168 -24.40 -15.58 14.79
C GLN A 168 -23.97 -14.68 15.95
N ASN A 169 -23.25 -13.61 15.69
CA ASN A 169 -22.66 -12.71 16.67
C ASN A 169 -23.25 -11.29 16.59
N THR A 170 -24.57 -11.19 16.48
CA THR A 170 -25.27 -9.92 16.62
C THR A 170 -25.27 -9.47 18.09
N ILE A 171 -25.43 -8.17 18.35
CA ILE A 171 -25.52 -7.61 19.72
C ILE A 171 -26.64 -8.31 20.52
N ALA A 172 -27.74 -8.70 19.87
CA ALA A 172 -28.84 -9.40 20.51
C ALA A 172 -28.48 -10.83 20.99
N LEU A 173 -27.64 -11.53 20.22
CA LEU A 173 -27.22 -12.91 20.52
C LEU A 173 -25.94 -12.95 21.38
N ASN A 174 -25.06 -11.99 21.18
CA ASN A 174 -23.79 -11.88 21.90
C ASN A 174 -23.45 -10.40 22.16
N PRO A 175 -23.89 -9.83 23.29
CA PRO A 175 -23.64 -8.42 23.62
C PRO A 175 -22.15 -8.07 23.75
N THR A 176 -21.31 -9.06 24.06
CA THR A 176 -19.87 -8.89 24.20
C THR A 176 -19.07 -9.17 22.92
N ALA A 177 -19.75 -9.46 21.80
CA ALA A 177 -19.09 -9.75 20.53
C ALA A 177 -17.95 -8.74 20.20
N PRO A 178 -16.87 -9.20 19.61
CA PRO A 178 -16.55 -10.58 19.18
C PRO A 178 -15.97 -11.48 20.30
N PHE A 179 -15.99 -11.03 21.54
CA PHE A 179 -15.39 -11.73 22.65
C PHE A 179 -16.37 -12.75 23.24
N LEU A 180 -15.88 -13.96 23.48
CA LEU A 180 -16.59 -15.00 24.22
C LEU A 180 -15.96 -15.12 25.61
N ASP A 181 -16.77 -15.42 26.61
CA ASP A 181 -16.35 -15.72 27.98
C ASP A 181 -15.54 -14.61 28.69
N LEU A 182 -15.61 -13.37 28.18
CA LEU A 182 -15.00 -12.21 28.81
C LEU A 182 -16.05 -11.30 29.44
N ARG A 183 -15.73 -10.81 30.66
CA ARG A 183 -16.52 -9.78 31.32
C ARG A 183 -16.21 -8.40 30.71
N GLU A 184 -17.14 -7.47 30.80
CA GLU A 184 -17.03 -6.12 30.22
C GLU A 184 -15.72 -5.41 30.63
N GLY A 185 -15.35 -5.39 31.89
CA GLY A 185 -14.09 -4.80 32.35
C GLY A 185 -12.81 -5.47 31.82
N GLN A 186 -12.86 -6.76 31.45
CA GLN A 186 -11.75 -7.44 30.78
C GLN A 186 -11.65 -7.02 29.30
N ILE A 187 -12.79 -6.81 28.66
CA ILE A 187 -12.87 -6.31 27.28
C ILE A 187 -12.27 -4.90 27.21
N ASP A 188 -12.67 -4.02 28.12
CA ASP A 188 -12.14 -2.65 28.20
C ASP A 188 -10.62 -2.64 28.42
N THR A 189 -10.14 -3.50 29.31
CA THR A 189 -8.69 -3.67 29.53
C THR A 189 -7.97 -4.09 28.27
N LEU A 190 -8.53 -5.04 27.52
CA LEU A 190 -7.96 -5.57 26.27
C LEU A 190 -7.98 -4.52 25.14
N LEU A 191 -9.07 -3.75 25.03
CA LEU A 191 -9.17 -2.67 24.05
C LEU A 191 -8.20 -1.54 24.37
N ASN A 192 -8.10 -1.11 25.62
CA ASN A 192 -7.16 -0.09 26.09
C ASN A 192 -5.69 -0.53 25.87
N LEU A 193 -5.36 -1.80 26.14
CA LEU A 193 -4.03 -2.34 25.84
C LEU A 193 -3.74 -2.30 24.33
N SER A 194 -4.73 -2.60 23.50
CA SER A 194 -4.59 -2.52 22.05
C SER A 194 -4.43 -1.06 21.58
N ALA A 195 -5.15 -0.12 22.19
CA ALA A 195 -4.98 1.32 21.95
C ALA A 195 -3.57 1.81 22.29
N LYS A 196 -3.04 1.42 23.45
CA LYS A 196 -1.67 1.77 23.89
C LYS A 196 -0.58 1.24 22.95
N ARG A 197 -0.82 0.13 22.25
CA ARG A 197 0.09 -0.46 21.25
C ARG A 197 -0.05 0.13 19.84
N SER A 198 -1.02 1.02 19.61
CA SER A 198 -1.28 1.59 18.30
C SER A 198 -0.28 2.70 17.93
N GLU A 199 -0.09 2.90 16.63
CA GLU A 199 0.74 3.98 16.10
C GLU A 199 0.18 5.36 16.53
N ARG A 200 -1.15 5.53 16.56
CA ARG A 200 -1.79 6.77 17.04
C ARG A 200 -1.33 7.12 18.45
N TRP A 201 -1.33 6.15 19.37
CA TRP A 201 -0.87 6.35 20.75
C TRP A 201 0.60 6.77 20.79
N ARG A 202 1.44 6.05 20.05
CA ARG A 202 2.89 6.32 19.96
C ARG A 202 3.16 7.74 19.45
N VAL A 203 2.52 8.16 18.37
CA VAL A 203 2.71 9.49 17.76
C VAL A 203 2.22 10.59 18.71
N MET A 204 1.07 10.44 19.35
CA MET A 204 0.57 11.43 20.30
C MET A 204 1.49 11.58 21.51
N LYS A 205 2.03 10.46 22.02
CA LYS A 205 3.00 10.46 23.12
C LYS A 205 4.32 11.17 22.74
N LEU A 206 4.82 10.91 21.52
CA LEU A 206 6.00 11.62 20.99
C LEU A 206 5.75 13.13 20.82
N ASN A 207 4.53 13.54 20.55
CA ASN A 207 4.12 14.94 20.44
C ASN A 207 3.84 15.60 21.83
N GLY A 208 4.20 14.93 22.92
CA GLY A 208 4.11 15.47 24.28
C GLY A 208 2.70 15.51 24.87
N LYS A 209 1.73 14.78 24.29
CA LYS A 209 0.37 14.68 24.85
C LYS A 209 0.35 13.82 26.12
N SER A 210 -0.45 14.24 27.10
CA SER A 210 -0.69 13.50 28.34
C SER A 210 -1.46 12.21 28.06
N GLU A 211 -1.35 11.22 28.94
CA GLU A 211 -2.11 9.97 28.81
C GLU A 211 -3.63 10.20 28.83
N GLN A 212 -4.08 11.21 29.56
CA GLN A 212 -5.50 11.59 29.61
C GLN A 212 -5.96 12.14 28.26
N GLU A 213 -5.25 13.13 27.67
CA GLU A 213 -5.56 13.67 26.34
C GLU A 213 -5.56 12.59 25.26
N ILE A 214 -4.61 11.64 25.34
CA ILE A 214 -4.54 10.51 24.40
C ILE A 214 -5.76 9.64 24.57
N SER A 215 -6.10 9.25 25.82
CA SER A 215 -7.27 8.40 26.09
C SER A 215 -8.58 9.04 25.62
N GLU A 216 -8.79 10.33 25.89
CA GLU A 216 -9.93 11.10 25.42
C GLU A 216 -10.02 11.10 23.88
N SER A 217 -8.88 11.21 23.19
CA SER A 217 -8.83 11.16 21.74
C SER A 217 -9.26 9.79 21.17
N PHE A 218 -9.11 8.71 21.93
CA PHE A 218 -9.56 7.38 21.54
C PHE A 218 -11.05 7.16 21.69
N SER A 219 -11.71 7.97 22.53
CA SER A 219 -13.16 7.95 22.72
C SER A 219 -13.90 8.95 21.82
N THR A 220 -13.19 9.86 21.16
CA THR A 220 -13.78 10.91 20.32
C THR A 220 -14.05 10.40 18.92
N PRO A 221 -15.33 10.44 18.43
CA PRO A 221 -15.63 10.06 17.04
C PRO A 221 -14.82 10.87 16.03
N THR A 222 -14.21 10.16 15.09
CA THR A 222 -13.32 10.73 14.07
C THR A 222 -13.64 10.12 12.71
N PRO A 223 -13.70 10.90 11.62
CA PRO A 223 -13.80 10.36 10.27
C PRO A 223 -12.62 9.43 9.97
N MET A 224 -12.92 8.24 9.46
CA MET A 224 -11.91 7.26 9.09
C MET A 224 -12.41 6.32 8.01
N THR A 225 -11.48 5.75 7.26
CA THR A 225 -11.74 4.70 6.28
C THR A 225 -11.41 3.35 6.91
N VAL A 226 -12.35 2.41 6.88
CA VAL A 226 -12.18 1.06 7.44
C VAL A 226 -12.35 -0.01 6.38
N PHE A 227 -11.74 -1.17 6.62
CA PHE A 227 -11.92 -2.34 5.78
C PHE A 227 -13.37 -2.84 5.80
N ASP A 228 -13.87 -3.22 4.65
CA ASP A 228 -15.11 -4.00 4.46
C ASP A 228 -14.88 -5.02 3.35
N TRP A 229 -15.58 -6.16 3.38
CA TRP A 229 -15.45 -7.19 2.34
C TRP A 229 -15.92 -6.74 0.94
N LYS A 230 -16.58 -5.59 0.86
CA LYS A 230 -16.99 -4.95 -0.41
C LYS A 230 -16.04 -3.85 -0.87
N GLY A 231 -14.96 -3.63 -0.14
CA GLY A 231 -13.99 -2.57 -0.33
C GLY A 231 -13.88 -1.65 0.90
N GLU A 232 -13.09 -0.61 0.80
CA GLU A 232 -12.96 0.37 1.89
C GLU A 232 -14.26 1.16 2.08
N ARG A 233 -14.59 1.45 3.34
CA ARG A 233 -15.78 2.21 3.70
C ARG A 233 -15.40 3.39 4.58
N ASP A 234 -15.82 4.59 4.17
CA ASP A 234 -15.71 5.78 5.00
C ASP A 234 -16.80 5.77 6.08
N THR A 235 -16.42 6.10 7.29
CA THR A 235 -17.28 6.08 8.47
C THR A 235 -16.80 7.07 9.51
N VAL A 236 -17.66 7.37 10.48
CA VAL A 236 -17.34 8.15 11.67
C VAL A 236 -17.51 7.26 12.89
N MET A 237 -16.41 6.95 13.57
CA MET A 237 -16.42 6.18 14.81
C MET A 237 -15.24 6.58 15.69
N SER A 238 -15.27 6.22 16.97
CA SER A 238 -14.11 6.44 17.83
C SER A 238 -12.96 5.49 17.45
N PRO A 239 -11.69 5.88 17.64
CA PRO A 239 -10.57 4.98 17.47
C PRO A 239 -10.68 3.69 18.30
N LEU A 240 -11.29 3.75 19.48
CA LEU A 240 -11.51 2.56 20.32
C LEU A 240 -12.55 1.61 19.69
N ASP A 241 -13.64 2.17 19.13
CA ASP A 241 -14.63 1.39 18.39
C ASP A 241 -14.03 0.77 17.13
N SER A 242 -13.12 1.48 16.46
CA SER A 242 -12.41 0.91 15.29
C SER A 242 -11.55 -0.29 15.69
N ILE A 243 -10.90 -0.25 16.85
CA ILE A 243 -10.14 -1.40 17.38
C ILE A 243 -11.08 -2.58 17.63
N ARG A 244 -12.24 -2.35 18.24
CA ARG A 244 -13.27 -3.37 18.44
C ARG A 244 -13.77 -3.92 17.10
N TYR A 245 -14.06 -3.05 16.14
CA TYR A 245 -14.49 -3.41 14.79
C TYR A 245 -13.51 -4.36 14.11
N TYR A 246 -12.20 -4.05 14.12
CA TYR A 246 -11.18 -4.91 13.53
C TYR A 246 -11.01 -6.26 14.23
N LYS A 247 -11.40 -6.38 15.49
CA LYS A 247 -11.40 -7.67 16.22
C LYS A 247 -12.53 -8.61 15.82
N HIS A 248 -13.57 -8.12 15.14
CA HIS A 248 -14.64 -8.96 14.60
C HIS A 248 -14.22 -9.76 13.35
N PHE A 249 -13.12 -9.40 12.70
CA PHE A 249 -12.70 -10.08 11.48
C PHE A 249 -11.95 -11.38 11.82
N LEU A 250 -12.49 -12.49 11.32
CA LEU A 250 -11.86 -13.79 11.39
C LEU A 250 -10.53 -13.78 10.64
N ARG A 251 -9.57 -14.55 11.09
CA ARG A 251 -8.24 -14.63 10.49
C ARG A 251 -8.00 -16.03 9.97
N ALA A 252 -7.33 -16.13 8.83
CA ALA A 252 -6.88 -17.38 8.26
C ALA A 252 -5.56 -17.19 7.53
N SER A 253 -4.77 -18.25 7.48
CA SER A 253 -3.57 -18.34 6.68
C SER A 253 -3.52 -19.67 5.93
N MET A 254 -2.74 -19.72 4.87
CA MET A 254 -2.50 -20.93 4.11
C MET A 254 -1.05 -20.95 3.63
N MET A 255 -0.39 -22.08 3.81
CA MET A 255 0.91 -22.36 3.24
C MET A 255 0.87 -23.69 2.50
N SER A 256 1.46 -23.77 1.33
CA SER A 256 1.66 -25.02 0.59
C SER A 256 3.15 -25.22 0.32
N MET A 257 3.61 -26.42 0.54
CA MET A 257 5.01 -26.79 0.41
C MET A 257 5.13 -28.13 -0.34
N GLU A 258 6.13 -28.25 -1.18
CA GLU A 258 6.48 -29.48 -1.84
C GLU A 258 7.20 -30.42 -0.86
N PRO A 259 6.64 -31.60 -0.54
CA PRO A 259 7.18 -32.44 0.52
C PRO A 259 8.59 -32.96 0.26
N SER A 260 8.92 -33.22 -1.02
CA SER A 260 10.21 -33.80 -1.43
C SER A 260 11.40 -32.82 -1.33
N THR A 261 11.12 -31.52 -1.53
CA THR A 261 12.17 -30.48 -1.61
C THR A 261 12.11 -29.47 -0.45
N GLY A 262 10.97 -29.40 0.24
CA GLY A 262 10.70 -28.36 1.23
C GLY A 262 10.42 -26.98 0.61
N HIS A 263 10.29 -26.87 -0.71
CA HIS A 263 10.03 -25.61 -1.39
C HIS A 263 8.62 -25.09 -1.11
N VAL A 264 8.53 -23.90 -0.55
CA VAL A 264 7.25 -23.21 -0.33
C VAL A 264 6.73 -22.70 -1.67
N LYS A 265 5.54 -23.18 -2.08
CA LYS A 265 4.86 -22.84 -3.33
C LYS A 265 3.79 -21.77 -3.16
N VAL A 266 3.19 -21.71 -1.96
CA VAL A 266 2.13 -20.75 -1.61
C VAL A 266 2.37 -20.22 -0.22
N TRP A 267 2.15 -18.92 -0.04
CA TRP A 267 2.21 -18.24 1.26
C TRP A 267 1.13 -17.17 1.35
N VAL A 268 0.03 -17.47 2.00
CA VAL A 268 -1.08 -16.55 2.25
C VAL A 268 -1.12 -16.28 3.75
N GLY A 269 -0.53 -15.18 4.20
CA GLY A 269 -0.47 -14.81 5.61
C GLY A 269 -1.74 -14.17 6.16
N GLY A 270 -2.69 -13.86 5.29
CA GLY A 270 -3.98 -13.24 5.58
C GLY A 270 -4.69 -12.85 4.29
N PHE A 271 -5.86 -12.24 4.40
CA PHE A 271 -6.68 -11.89 3.24
C PHE A 271 -6.52 -10.44 2.76
N ASP A 272 -6.00 -9.53 3.59
CA ASP A 272 -5.77 -8.13 3.24
C ASP A 272 -4.59 -7.57 4.03
N TYR A 273 -3.44 -7.39 3.38
CA TYR A 273 -2.21 -6.92 4.03
C TYR A 273 -2.27 -5.43 4.40
N LYS A 274 -3.09 -4.64 3.69
CA LYS A 274 -3.21 -3.19 3.95
C LYS A 274 -3.76 -2.92 5.35
N HIS A 275 -4.78 -3.68 5.75
CA HIS A 275 -5.49 -3.51 7.02
C HIS A 275 -5.06 -4.52 8.09
N PHE A 276 -4.51 -5.67 7.70
CA PHE A 276 -4.20 -6.80 8.56
C PHE A 276 -2.77 -7.29 8.33
N GLN A 277 -1.80 -6.54 8.81
CA GLN A 277 -0.38 -6.77 8.52
C GLN A 277 0.26 -7.95 9.25
N TYR A 278 -0.41 -8.50 10.28
CA TYR A 278 0.14 -9.65 10.99
C TYR A 278 0.06 -10.91 10.12
N ASP A 279 1.22 -11.52 9.88
CA ASP A 279 1.33 -12.75 9.10
C ASP A 279 0.96 -13.95 9.97
N GLN A 280 -0.13 -14.65 9.62
CA GLN A 280 -0.64 -15.80 10.37
C GLN A 280 0.06 -17.12 10.02
N VAL A 281 1.01 -17.13 9.05
CA VAL A 281 1.78 -18.32 8.68
C VAL A 281 2.90 -18.59 9.67
N LYS A 282 3.40 -17.56 10.36
CA LYS A 282 4.51 -17.64 11.30
C LYS A 282 4.18 -17.07 12.67
#